data_7e927604214a86605cb47f1d0d5166ee
#
_entry.id   7e927604214a86605cb47f1d0d5166ee
#
_cell.length_a   1.000
_cell.length_b   1.000
_cell.length_c   1.000
_cell.angle_alpha   90.00
_cell.angle_beta   90.00
_cell.angle_gamma   90.00
#
_symmetry.space_group_name_H-M   'P 1'
#
loop_
_entity.id
_entity.type
_entity.pdbx_description
1 polymer ?
#
loop_
_entity_poly.entity_id
_entity_poly.type
_entity_poly.pdbx_seq_one_letter_code
_entity_poly.pdbx_strand_id
1 'polypeptide(L)'
;MDTQVLEILFWFCCFLVFYAYLGYGILLYGLLSIKRLLTTKNTAPADLPDQSLPAVTFVVAAYNEEDWIEDKIRNCLDFDYPKDKIQYLFVTDGSNDQTPQRIRQYPLPKGVNLRLYHEDARRGKIAAVERIMAFVETPIVIYTDANTMVSKAAIRKIVRHYQNEKVGAVAGEKRIAMSDKDAANSAGEGIYWKYESALKRWDSEFYSVVGAAGELFSIRTELFEAVPQDTIIEDFVMTLGIAQKGYVVRYEPEAYAVESSSASVQEELKRKIRIAAGGLQAIARLRPLLNVFRYGWLSFQYISHRVLRWTLAPVALPLILLLNIALALQGLALYQILLALQLAFYLAAIAGYLLEKKQIKLKALFIPYYFCVMNYAVYRGFGRITRGRQSVMWERAKRAA
;
A
#
# COMPACT_ATOMS: atom_id res chain seq x y z
N MET A 1 -37.40 -15.93 11.36
CA MET A 1 -36.64 -14.86 12.09
C MET A 1 -37.54 -13.64 12.06
N ASP A 2 -37.64 -12.92 13.16
CA ASP A 2 -38.47 -11.71 13.23
C ASP A 2 -38.01 -10.69 12.16
N THR A 3 -38.98 -10.08 11.46
CA THR A 3 -38.74 -9.08 10.41
C THR A 3 -37.87 -7.94 10.92
N GLN A 4 -38.16 -7.46 12.14
CA GLN A 4 -37.34 -6.37 12.76
C GLN A 4 -35.88 -6.75 12.96
N VAL A 5 -35.58 -7.99 13.36
CA VAL A 5 -34.24 -8.47 13.50
C VAL A 5 -33.52 -8.53 12.16
N LEU A 6 -34.19 -8.97 11.09
CA LEU A 6 -33.64 -8.96 9.73
C LEU A 6 -33.29 -7.55 9.24
N GLU A 7 -34.22 -6.59 9.50
CA GLU A 7 -34.03 -5.18 9.15
C GLU A 7 -32.82 -4.57 9.88
N ILE A 8 -32.71 -4.77 11.20
CA ILE A 8 -31.59 -4.28 12.00
C ILE A 8 -30.27 -4.84 11.47
N LEU A 9 -30.22 -6.14 11.22
CA LEU A 9 -29.00 -6.79 10.67
C LEU A 9 -28.65 -6.26 9.28
N PHE A 10 -29.65 -6.09 8.42
CA PHE A 10 -29.45 -5.53 7.07
C PHE A 10 -28.85 -4.13 7.13
N TRP A 11 -29.45 -3.22 7.90
CA TRP A 11 -28.99 -1.85 8.00
C TRP A 11 -27.65 -1.73 8.74
N PHE A 12 -27.41 -2.60 9.72
CA PHE A 12 -26.09 -2.68 10.38
C PHE A 12 -25.00 -3.11 9.37
N CYS A 13 -25.24 -4.13 8.56
CA CYS A 13 -24.29 -4.53 7.52
C CYS A 13 -24.08 -3.43 6.46
N CYS A 14 -25.15 -2.75 6.03
CA CYS A 14 -25.08 -1.61 5.12
C CYS A 14 -24.24 -0.48 5.71
N PHE A 15 -24.49 -0.11 6.98
CA PHE A 15 -23.71 0.90 7.70
C PHE A 15 -22.24 0.51 7.78
N LEU A 16 -21.93 -0.73 8.11
CA LEU A 16 -20.56 -1.23 8.22
C LEU A 16 -19.82 -1.14 6.89
N VAL A 17 -20.45 -1.54 5.78
CA VAL A 17 -19.86 -1.42 4.45
C VAL A 17 -19.68 0.06 4.07
N PHE A 18 -20.71 0.88 4.26
CA PHE A 18 -20.62 2.32 4.02
C PHE A 18 -19.49 2.96 4.84
N TYR A 19 -19.43 2.67 6.14
CA TYR A 19 -18.38 3.19 7.02
C TYR A 19 -16.98 2.78 6.55
N ALA A 20 -16.76 1.51 6.25
CA ALA A 20 -15.45 1.01 5.87
C ALA A 20 -14.93 1.63 4.55
N TYR A 21 -15.80 1.90 3.57
CA TYR A 21 -15.37 2.39 2.26
C TYR A 21 -15.46 3.91 2.10
N LEU A 22 -16.46 4.56 2.70
CA LEU A 22 -16.72 6.00 2.53
C LEU A 22 -16.80 6.74 3.86
N GLY A 23 -17.55 6.20 4.84
CA GLY A 23 -17.88 6.85 6.10
C GLY A 23 -16.64 7.20 6.93
N TYR A 24 -15.63 6.33 6.93
CA TYR A 24 -14.36 6.62 7.59
C TYR A 24 -13.68 7.87 7.02
N GLY A 25 -13.60 7.99 5.69
CA GLY A 25 -13.01 9.17 5.06
C GLY A 25 -13.76 10.46 5.39
N ILE A 26 -15.10 10.40 5.40
CA ILE A 26 -15.96 11.53 5.77
C ILE A 26 -15.73 11.92 7.23
N LEU A 27 -15.74 10.93 8.14
CA LEU A 27 -15.50 11.16 9.56
C LEU A 27 -14.11 11.73 9.83
N LEU A 28 -13.08 11.13 9.20
CA LEU A 28 -11.69 11.57 9.35
C LEU A 28 -11.50 13.01 8.85
N TYR A 29 -12.10 13.35 7.70
CA TYR A 29 -12.06 14.71 7.17
C TYR A 29 -12.76 15.71 8.10
N GLY A 30 -13.91 15.33 8.69
CA GLY A 30 -14.62 16.13 9.69
C GLY A 30 -13.77 16.36 10.94
N LEU A 31 -13.20 15.29 11.52
CA LEU A 31 -12.30 15.38 12.68
C LEU A 31 -11.07 16.24 12.38
N LEU A 32 -10.50 16.08 11.19
CA LEU A 32 -9.36 16.87 10.77
C LEU A 32 -9.72 18.34 10.58
N SER A 33 -10.91 18.65 10.06
CA SER A 33 -11.39 20.03 9.94
C SER A 33 -11.55 20.70 11.30
N ILE A 34 -12.08 20.00 12.29
CA ILE A 34 -12.15 20.46 13.67
C ILE A 34 -10.74 20.68 14.24
N LYS A 35 -9.84 19.72 14.06
CA LYS A 35 -8.44 19.84 14.50
C LYS A 35 -7.77 21.09 13.91
N ARG A 36 -7.96 21.37 12.61
CA ARG A 36 -7.41 22.54 11.91
C ARG A 36 -7.95 23.87 12.43
N LEU A 37 -9.19 23.87 12.95
CA LEU A 37 -9.77 25.06 13.61
C LEU A 37 -9.18 25.32 14.99
N LEU A 38 -8.80 24.24 15.70
CA LEU A 38 -8.31 24.30 17.09
C LEU A 38 -6.78 24.42 17.18
N THR A 39 -6.05 24.07 16.12
CA THR A 39 -4.58 24.10 16.11
C THR A 39 -4.07 25.00 15.00
N THR A 40 -3.01 25.77 15.27
CA THR A 40 -2.27 26.47 14.23
C THR A 40 -1.85 25.47 13.14
N LYS A 41 -1.99 25.88 11.85
CA LYS A 41 -1.72 25.04 10.69
C LYS A 41 -0.42 24.23 10.86
N ASN A 42 -0.56 22.93 10.88
CA ASN A 42 0.58 22.01 10.74
C ASN A 42 1.06 22.12 9.27
N THR A 43 1.94 23.07 9.01
CA THR A 43 2.63 23.16 7.71
C THR A 43 3.59 21.98 7.60
N ALA A 44 3.73 21.42 6.38
CA ALA A 44 4.77 20.44 6.12
C ALA A 44 6.14 21.01 6.60
N PRO A 45 7.01 20.16 7.17
CA PRO A 45 8.31 20.64 7.63
C PRO A 45 9.06 21.32 6.48
N ALA A 46 9.79 22.38 6.76
CA ALA A 46 10.62 23.06 5.77
C ALA A 46 11.72 22.13 5.28
N ASP A 47 12.10 22.30 4.03
CA ASP A 47 13.25 21.59 3.46
C ASP A 47 14.54 22.00 4.20
N LEU A 48 15.41 21.03 4.46
CA LEU A 48 16.67 21.28 5.13
C LEU A 48 17.71 21.84 4.14
N PRO A 49 18.54 22.81 4.58
CA PRO A 49 19.70 23.23 3.78
C PRO A 49 20.72 22.09 3.68
N ASP A 50 21.54 22.06 2.61
CA ASP A 50 22.48 20.98 2.30
C ASP A 50 23.39 20.61 3.46
N GLN A 51 23.84 21.60 4.21
CA GLN A 51 24.73 21.39 5.37
C GLN A 51 24.07 20.57 6.47
N SER A 52 22.74 20.73 6.68
CA SER A 52 21.98 20.08 7.73
C SER A 52 21.34 18.76 7.28
N LEU A 53 21.49 18.37 6.03
CA LEU A 53 20.97 17.09 5.53
C LEU A 53 21.67 15.92 6.22
N PRO A 54 20.92 14.93 6.75
CA PRO A 54 21.51 13.72 7.34
C PRO A 54 22.10 12.82 6.25
N ALA A 55 23.03 11.95 6.62
CA ALA A 55 23.43 10.84 5.75
C ALA A 55 22.28 9.82 5.67
N VAL A 56 22.09 9.23 4.50
CA VAL A 56 21.03 8.25 4.24
C VAL A 56 21.56 7.03 3.49
N THR A 57 20.99 5.87 3.76
CA THR A 57 21.21 4.67 2.95
C THR A 57 19.97 4.42 2.09
N PHE A 58 20.17 4.29 0.78
CA PHE A 58 19.13 3.99 -0.18
C PHE A 58 19.25 2.53 -0.61
N VAL A 59 18.30 1.70 -0.19
CA VAL A 59 18.27 0.25 -0.40
C VAL A 59 17.38 -0.10 -1.56
N VAL A 60 17.91 -0.82 -2.54
CA VAL A 60 17.18 -1.36 -3.70
C VAL A 60 17.22 -2.87 -3.64
N ALA A 61 16.06 -3.50 -3.43
CA ALA A 61 15.91 -4.95 -3.50
C ALA A 61 15.52 -5.36 -4.93
N ALA A 62 16.24 -6.34 -5.50
CA ALA A 62 16.02 -6.79 -6.86
C ALA A 62 16.01 -8.32 -6.97
N TYR A 63 15.14 -8.87 -7.82
CA TYR A 63 15.09 -10.26 -8.22
C TYR A 63 14.69 -10.36 -9.69
N ASN A 64 15.63 -10.75 -10.57
CA ASN A 64 15.41 -10.85 -12.01
C ASN A 64 14.83 -9.56 -12.63
N GLU A 65 15.54 -8.45 -12.45
CA GLU A 65 15.15 -7.11 -12.89
C GLU A 65 16.11 -6.55 -13.97
N GLU A 66 16.70 -7.43 -14.80
CA GLU A 66 17.66 -7.01 -15.83
C GLU A 66 17.13 -5.93 -16.77
N ASP A 67 15.82 -5.91 -17.03
CA ASP A 67 15.18 -4.93 -17.92
C ASP A 67 15.12 -3.52 -17.29
N TRP A 68 15.16 -3.42 -15.94
CA TRP A 68 14.91 -2.17 -15.22
C TRP A 68 16.13 -1.66 -14.44
N ILE A 69 17.09 -2.52 -14.17
CA ILE A 69 18.11 -2.23 -13.17
C ILE A 69 19.04 -1.08 -13.57
N GLU A 70 19.36 -0.92 -14.85
CA GLU A 70 20.20 0.17 -15.32
C GLU A 70 19.46 1.53 -15.23
N ASP A 71 18.17 1.54 -15.58
CA ASP A 71 17.33 2.72 -15.43
C ASP A 71 17.17 3.09 -13.95
N LYS A 72 17.06 2.08 -13.07
CA LYS A 72 17.04 2.29 -11.62
C LYS A 72 18.32 2.90 -11.11
N ILE A 73 19.48 2.41 -11.55
CA ILE A 73 20.77 3.01 -11.17
C ILE A 73 20.84 4.46 -11.66
N ARG A 74 20.47 4.73 -12.91
CA ARG A 74 20.42 6.09 -13.47
C ARG A 74 19.51 7.00 -12.65
N ASN A 75 18.31 6.51 -12.29
CA ASN A 75 17.38 7.22 -11.43
C ASN A 75 17.97 7.54 -10.05
N CYS A 76 18.69 6.60 -9.43
CA CYS A 76 19.40 6.83 -8.16
C CYS A 76 20.49 7.92 -8.28
N LEU A 77 21.23 7.92 -9.39
CA LEU A 77 22.29 8.90 -9.62
C LEU A 77 21.77 10.33 -9.88
N ASP A 78 20.51 10.47 -10.28
CA ASP A 78 19.84 11.75 -10.56
C ASP A 78 19.19 12.40 -9.33
N PHE A 79 19.28 11.79 -8.15
CA PHE A 79 18.69 12.37 -6.94
C PHE A 79 19.32 13.73 -6.58
N ASP A 80 18.44 14.68 -6.24
CA ASP A 80 18.83 15.97 -5.66
C ASP A 80 19.21 15.81 -4.19
N TYR A 81 20.40 15.23 -3.97
CA TYR A 81 20.98 15.04 -2.64
C TYR A 81 22.50 15.01 -2.73
N PRO A 82 23.25 15.52 -1.72
CA PRO A 82 24.72 15.48 -1.73
C PRO A 82 25.24 14.05 -1.84
N LYS A 83 26.11 13.79 -2.82
CA LYS A 83 26.60 12.44 -3.14
C LYS A 83 27.41 11.80 -2.02
N ASP A 84 28.08 12.60 -1.22
CA ASP A 84 28.82 12.19 -0.04
C ASP A 84 27.95 11.82 1.16
N LYS A 85 26.64 12.16 1.10
CA LYS A 85 25.64 11.85 2.13
C LYS A 85 24.68 10.73 1.75
N ILE A 86 24.87 10.07 0.59
CA ILE A 86 24.09 8.91 0.17
C ILE A 86 24.96 7.68 0.03
N GLN A 87 24.56 6.59 0.68
CA GLN A 87 25.03 5.24 0.42
C GLN A 87 23.97 4.48 -0.38
N TYR A 88 24.31 3.93 -1.54
CA TYR A 88 23.42 3.08 -2.32
C TYR A 88 23.75 1.61 -2.08
N LEU A 89 22.80 0.84 -1.57
CA LEU A 89 22.94 -0.60 -1.35
C LEU A 89 21.94 -1.34 -2.24
N PHE A 90 22.46 -2.06 -3.20
CA PHE A 90 21.68 -2.97 -4.04
C PHE A 90 21.80 -4.37 -3.47
N VAL A 91 20.66 -5.02 -3.25
CA VAL A 91 20.62 -6.41 -2.78
C VAL A 91 19.86 -7.28 -3.77
N THR A 92 20.51 -8.35 -4.23
CA THR A 92 19.88 -9.34 -5.11
C THR A 92 19.79 -10.68 -4.39
N ASP A 93 18.67 -11.40 -4.59
CA ASP A 93 18.31 -12.62 -3.86
C ASP A 93 17.96 -13.73 -4.85
N GLY A 94 18.94 -14.53 -5.25
CA GLY A 94 18.79 -15.63 -6.18
C GLY A 94 18.45 -15.21 -7.61
N SER A 95 18.88 -14.03 -8.04
CA SER A 95 18.74 -13.60 -9.44
C SER A 95 19.58 -14.49 -10.35
N ASN A 96 18.95 -15.07 -11.37
CA ASN A 96 19.57 -15.95 -12.35
C ASN A 96 19.62 -15.35 -13.77
N ASP A 97 19.32 -14.06 -13.89
CA ASP A 97 19.43 -13.23 -15.10
C ASP A 97 20.68 -12.32 -15.03
N GLN A 98 20.78 -11.32 -15.90
CA GLN A 98 21.89 -10.38 -15.96
C GLN A 98 21.87 -9.27 -14.88
N THR A 99 20.88 -9.27 -13.97
CA THR A 99 20.72 -8.21 -12.95
C THR A 99 22.02 -7.98 -12.14
N PRO A 100 22.67 -8.99 -11.52
CA PRO A 100 23.88 -8.76 -10.74
C PRO A 100 25.07 -8.27 -11.58
N GLN A 101 25.20 -8.76 -12.82
CA GLN A 101 26.26 -8.38 -13.74
C GLN A 101 26.12 -6.92 -14.18
N ARG A 102 24.90 -6.51 -14.56
CA ARG A 102 24.62 -5.13 -14.97
C ARG A 102 24.88 -4.12 -13.84
N ILE A 103 24.57 -4.47 -12.59
CA ILE A 103 24.91 -3.62 -11.44
C ILE A 103 26.43 -3.50 -11.27
N ARG A 104 27.18 -4.63 -11.32
CA ARG A 104 28.64 -4.64 -11.14
C ARG A 104 29.39 -3.88 -12.23
N GLN A 105 28.89 -3.94 -13.45
CA GLN A 105 29.53 -3.37 -14.64
C GLN A 105 29.09 -1.94 -14.94
N TYR A 106 28.09 -1.42 -14.21
CA TYR A 106 27.58 -0.08 -14.46
C TYR A 106 28.66 0.99 -14.21
N PRO A 107 28.92 1.90 -15.17
CA PRO A 107 29.96 2.93 -15.02
C PRO A 107 29.50 3.99 -14.00
N LEU A 108 30.08 3.94 -12.81
CA LEU A 108 29.75 4.87 -11.73
C LEU A 108 30.58 6.16 -11.84
N PRO A 109 29.97 7.35 -11.64
CA PRO A 109 30.72 8.60 -11.48
C PRO A 109 31.61 8.57 -10.25
N LYS A 110 32.70 9.34 -10.28
CA LYS A 110 33.57 9.48 -9.10
C LYS A 110 32.80 9.97 -7.87
N GLY A 111 33.08 9.38 -6.73
CA GLY A 111 32.49 9.77 -5.45
C GLY A 111 31.14 9.14 -5.15
N VAL A 112 30.60 8.30 -6.02
CA VAL A 112 29.35 7.57 -5.76
C VAL A 112 29.65 6.30 -4.95
N ASN A 113 28.99 6.14 -3.80
CA ASN A 113 29.07 4.95 -2.96
C ASN A 113 27.91 4.00 -3.28
N LEU A 114 28.08 3.15 -4.29
CA LEU A 114 27.13 2.10 -4.65
C LEU A 114 27.79 0.74 -4.46
N ARG A 115 27.13 -0.14 -3.70
CA ARG A 115 27.59 -1.51 -3.42
C ARG A 115 26.50 -2.52 -3.76
N LEU A 116 26.90 -3.64 -4.37
CA LEU A 116 26.02 -4.80 -4.61
C LEU A 116 26.29 -5.90 -3.60
N TYR A 117 25.23 -6.40 -2.99
CA TYR A 117 25.22 -7.61 -2.17
C TYR A 117 24.35 -8.67 -2.87
N HIS A 118 25.02 -9.68 -3.40
CA HIS A 118 24.39 -10.75 -4.17
C HIS A 118 24.52 -12.09 -3.44
N GLU A 119 23.44 -12.85 -3.40
CA GLU A 119 23.42 -14.26 -3.03
C GLU A 119 22.78 -15.09 -4.15
N ASP A 120 23.37 -16.24 -4.46
CA ASP A 120 22.83 -17.19 -5.44
C ASP A 120 21.57 -17.91 -4.92
N ALA A 121 21.51 -18.11 -3.60
CA ALA A 121 20.38 -18.76 -2.96
C ALA A 121 19.21 -17.78 -2.80
N ARG A 122 18.04 -18.17 -3.30
CA ARG A 122 16.80 -17.40 -3.15
C ARG A 122 16.15 -17.64 -1.80
N ARG A 123 16.15 -16.64 -0.94
CA ARG A 123 15.57 -16.70 0.41
C ARG A 123 14.34 -15.77 0.59
N GLY A 124 14.08 -14.91 -0.36
CA GLY A 124 12.98 -13.94 -0.37
C GLY A 124 13.40 -12.53 0.05
N LYS A 125 12.53 -11.55 -0.27
CA LYS A 125 12.79 -10.12 -0.06
C LYS A 125 13.15 -9.78 1.39
N ILE A 126 12.47 -10.39 2.38
CA ILE A 126 12.71 -10.14 3.80
C ILE A 126 14.12 -10.54 4.19
N ALA A 127 14.56 -11.74 3.79
CA ALA A 127 15.93 -12.19 4.05
C ALA A 127 16.98 -11.29 3.38
N ALA A 128 16.70 -10.80 2.18
CA ALA A 128 17.55 -9.84 1.48
C ALA A 128 17.63 -8.51 2.23
N VAL A 129 16.48 -7.97 2.67
CA VAL A 129 16.42 -6.72 3.46
C VAL A 129 17.13 -6.89 4.81
N GLU A 130 16.89 -7.98 5.52
CA GLU A 130 17.53 -8.24 6.81
C GLU A 130 19.07 -8.32 6.68
N ARG A 131 19.54 -9.04 5.66
CA ARG A 131 20.96 -9.17 5.38
C ARG A 131 21.64 -7.83 5.05
N ILE A 132 20.96 -6.97 4.28
CA ILE A 132 21.53 -5.70 3.87
C ILE A 132 21.61 -4.69 5.02
N MET A 133 20.75 -4.82 6.03
CA MET A 133 20.73 -3.92 7.19
C MET A 133 22.03 -3.96 8.00
N ALA A 134 22.78 -5.07 7.96
CA ALA A 134 24.10 -5.18 8.61
C ALA A 134 25.14 -4.20 8.01
N PHE A 135 24.89 -3.65 6.82
CA PHE A 135 25.80 -2.73 6.11
C PHE A 135 25.24 -1.29 6.06
N VAL A 136 24.13 -1.02 6.74
CA VAL A 136 23.55 0.32 6.86
C VAL A 136 24.24 1.07 8.00
N GLU A 137 24.96 2.14 7.67
CA GLU A 137 25.75 2.93 8.63
C GLU A 137 25.12 4.31 8.91
N THR A 138 24.03 4.65 8.21
CA THR A 138 23.41 5.97 8.28
C THR A 138 22.19 5.97 9.20
N PRO A 139 21.78 7.12 9.75
CA PRO A 139 20.64 7.20 10.68
C PRO A 139 19.28 6.95 10.04
N ILE A 140 19.17 7.05 8.72
CA ILE A 140 17.92 6.86 7.97
C ILE A 140 18.18 5.89 6.83
N VAL A 141 17.33 4.88 6.72
CA VAL A 141 17.32 3.94 5.59
C VAL A 141 16.02 4.12 4.79
N ILE A 142 16.17 4.17 3.46
CA ILE A 142 15.09 4.33 2.48
C ILE A 142 15.04 3.09 1.63
N TYR A 143 13.87 2.47 1.52
CA TYR A 143 13.65 1.25 0.74
C TYR A 143 12.84 1.55 -0.51
N THR A 144 13.18 0.87 -1.59
CA THR A 144 12.43 0.93 -2.86
C THR A 144 12.59 -0.37 -3.65
N ASP A 145 11.62 -0.66 -4.50
CA ASP A 145 11.72 -1.76 -5.45
C ASP A 145 12.55 -1.37 -6.68
N ALA A 146 13.20 -2.34 -7.32
CA ALA A 146 14.08 -2.11 -8.47
C ALA A 146 13.32 -1.58 -9.71
N ASN A 147 12.06 -1.97 -9.88
CA ASN A 147 11.22 -1.62 -11.02
C ASN A 147 10.40 -0.32 -10.84
N THR A 148 10.72 0.48 -9.84
CA THR A 148 10.06 1.77 -9.57
C THR A 148 11.01 2.93 -9.74
N MET A 149 10.57 4.01 -10.39
CA MET A 149 11.36 5.22 -10.55
C MET A 149 10.96 6.27 -9.53
N VAL A 150 11.91 6.67 -8.70
CA VAL A 150 11.68 7.59 -7.57
C VAL A 150 11.92 9.02 -8.02
N SER A 151 11.08 9.96 -7.54
CA SER A 151 11.21 11.37 -7.85
C SER A 151 12.53 11.98 -7.38
N LYS A 152 13.10 12.88 -8.18
CA LYS A 152 14.42 13.47 -7.96
C LYS A 152 14.61 14.07 -6.57
N ALA A 153 13.61 14.77 -6.05
CA ALA A 153 13.63 15.42 -4.74
C ALA A 153 13.17 14.51 -3.58
N ALA A 154 12.86 13.22 -3.84
CA ALA A 154 12.22 12.36 -2.86
C ALA A 154 12.97 12.26 -1.53
N ILE A 155 14.29 12.13 -1.58
CA ILE A 155 15.12 11.99 -0.37
C ILE A 155 15.00 13.24 0.50
N ARG A 156 15.12 14.45 -0.08
CA ARG A 156 14.95 15.72 0.65
C ARG A 156 13.59 15.81 1.32
N LYS A 157 12.54 15.43 0.56
CA LYS A 157 11.16 15.47 1.05
C LYS A 157 10.91 14.45 2.18
N ILE A 158 11.55 13.30 2.13
CA ILE A 158 11.49 12.30 3.20
C ILE A 158 12.23 12.78 4.45
N VAL A 159 13.47 13.21 4.31
CA VAL A 159 14.34 13.51 5.46
C VAL A 159 13.87 14.71 6.27
N ARG A 160 13.16 15.65 5.66
CA ARG A 160 12.59 16.82 6.38
C ARG A 160 11.65 16.43 7.52
N HIS A 161 10.97 15.28 7.42
CA HIS A 161 10.08 14.80 8.47
C HIS A 161 10.81 14.34 9.72
N TYR A 162 12.05 13.86 9.57
CA TYR A 162 12.86 13.36 10.70
C TYR A 162 13.44 14.44 11.60
N GLN A 163 13.22 15.74 11.30
CA GLN A 163 13.44 16.83 12.24
C GLN A 163 12.56 16.67 13.51
N ASN A 164 11.45 15.95 13.40
CA ASN A 164 10.62 15.58 14.54
C ASN A 164 11.04 14.18 15.02
N GLU A 165 11.54 14.11 16.26
CA GLU A 165 12.00 12.86 16.87
C GLU A 165 10.91 11.79 17.00
N LYS A 166 9.63 12.19 17.06
CA LYS A 166 8.50 11.26 17.09
C LYS A 166 8.24 10.60 15.75
N VAL A 167 8.81 11.08 14.65
CA VAL A 167 8.67 10.44 13.34
C VAL A 167 9.66 9.27 13.26
N GLY A 168 9.12 8.06 13.26
CA GLY A 168 9.91 6.83 13.15
C GLY A 168 9.98 6.29 11.72
N ALA A 169 8.98 6.61 10.88
CA ALA A 169 8.93 6.20 9.48
C ALA A 169 8.25 7.25 8.60
N VAL A 170 8.58 7.22 7.30
CA VAL A 170 7.93 8.05 6.27
C VAL A 170 7.53 7.16 5.10
N ALA A 171 6.25 7.20 4.73
CA ALA A 171 5.70 6.53 3.56
C ALA A 171 5.66 7.52 2.38
N GLY A 172 6.25 7.15 1.25
CA GLY A 172 6.12 7.87 0.00
C GLY A 172 4.81 7.57 -0.72
N GLU A 173 4.59 8.28 -1.82
CA GLU A 173 3.44 8.10 -2.70
C GLU A 173 3.76 7.11 -3.82
N LYS A 174 2.84 6.18 -4.04
CA LYS A 174 2.86 5.35 -5.24
C LYS A 174 2.11 6.05 -6.37
N ARG A 175 2.75 6.17 -7.53
CA ARG A 175 2.13 6.61 -8.78
C ARG A 175 2.24 5.53 -9.85
N ILE A 176 1.21 5.39 -10.66
CA ILE A 176 1.21 4.47 -11.79
C ILE A 176 1.50 5.31 -13.04
N ALA A 177 2.50 4.91 -13.82
CA ALA A 177 2.78 5.51 -15.12
C ALA A 177 1.55 5.31 -16.02
N MET A 178 0.99 6.40 -16.52
CA MET A 178 -0.11 6.37 -17.49
C MET A 178 0.50 6.50 -18.89
N SER A 179 0.30 5.50 -19.76
CA SER A 179 0.46 5.74 -21.19
C SER A 179 -0.79 6.42 -21.72
N ASP A 180 -0.65 7.18 -22.82
CA ASP A 180 -1.81 7.84 -23.46
C ASP A 180 -2.90 6.84 -23.89
N LYS A 181 -2.52 5.58 -24.16
CA LYS A 181 -3.44 4.46 -24.43
C LYS A 181 -4.15 3.95 -23.16
N ASP A 182 -3.57 4.15 -21.99
CA ASP A 182 -4.08 3.66 -20.71
C ASP A 182 -4.97 4.68 -19.96
N ALA A 183 -5.04 5.93 -20.42
CA ALA A 183 -5.86 6.97 -19.79
C ALA A 183 -7.35 6.57 -19.67
N ALA A 184 -7.85 5.76 -20.61
CA ALA A 184 -9.20 5.18 -20.52
C ALA A 184 -9.26 3.96 -19.58
N ASN A 185 -8.13 3.24 -19.42
CA ASN A 185 -8.02 2.02 -18.63
C ASN A 185 -7.93 2.30 -17.13
N SER A 186 -7.32 3.41 -16.77
CA SER A 186 -6.94 3.75 -15.40
C SER A 186 -7.99 4.59 -14.65
N ALA A 187 -9.14 4.93 -15.27
CA ALA A 187 -10.06 5.88 -14.66
C ALA A 187 -10.64 5.38 -13.33
N GLY A 188 -11.03 4.12 -13.22
CA GLY A 188 -11.54 3.57 -11.96
C GLY A 188 -10.43 3.29 -10.95
N GLU A 189 -9.30 2.77 -11.42
CA GLU A 189 -8.10 2.60 -10.60
C GLU A 189 -7.54 3.95 -10.16
N GLY A 190 -7.53 4.96 -11.04
CA GLY A 190 -7.11 6.31 -10.72
C GLY A 190 -7.99 7.00 -9.68
N ILE A 191 -9.32 6.79 -9.69
CA ILE A 191 -10.23 7.30 -8.66
C ILE A 191 -9.93 6.64 -7.31
N TYR A 192 -9.76 5.31 -7.30
CA TYR A 192 -9.40 4.56 -6.10
C TYR A 192 -8.08 5.06 -5.50
N TRP A 193 -7.03 5.21 -6.34
CA TRP A 193 -5.72 5.68 -5.87
C TRP A 193 -5.77 7.13 -5.37
N LYS A 194 -6.50 8.02 -6.02
CA LYS A 194 -6.70 9.40 -5.53
C LYS A 194 -7.38 9.42 -4.17
N TYR A 195 -8.39 8.58 -3.97
CA TYR A 195 -9.07 8.45 -2.69
C TYR A 195 -8.15 7.86 -1.62
N GLU A 196 -7.42 6.80 -1.93
CA GLU A 196 -6.45 6.18 -0.99
C GLU A 196 -5.32 7.15 -0.61
N SER A 197 -4.80 7.93 -1.57
CA SER A 197 -3.80 8.97 -1.32
C SER A 197 -4.37 10.10 -0.44
N ALA A 198 -5.62 10.49 -0.65
CA ALA A 198 -6.30 11.46 0.21
C ALA A 198 -6.44 10.94 1.64
N LEU A 199 -6.86 9.67 1.81
CA LEU A 199 -6.94 9.03 3.12
C LEU A 199 -5.57 8.97 3.83
N LYS A 200 -4.51 8.55 3.13
CA LYS A 200 -3.14 8.55 3.70
C LYS A 200 -2.70 9.94 4.16
N ARG A 201 -3.01 10.97 3.38
CA ARG A 201 -2.72 12.37 3.74
C ARG A 201 -3.48 12.77 4.99
N TRP A 202 -4.78 12.50 5.05
CA TRP A 202 -5.62 12.83 6.21
C TRP A 202 -5.22 12.03 7.45
N ASP A 203 -4.91 10.74 7.29
CA ASP A 203 -4.37 9.91 8.37
C ASP A 203 -3.09 10.49 8.95
N SER A 204 -2.13 10.84 8.09
CA SER A 204 -0.86 11.42 8.47
C SER A 204 -1.02 12.76 9.18
N GLU A 205 -1.91 13.63 8.68
CA GLU A 205 -2.17 14.93 9.27
C GLU A 205 -2.93 14.81 10.61
N PHE A 206 -3.87 13.86 10.68
CA PHE A 206 -4.65 13.64 11.90
C PHE A 206 -3.79 13.02 13.00
N TYR A 207 -3.11 11.91 12.76
CA TYR A 207 -2.20 11.28 13.72
C TYR A 207 -1.04 10.54 13.03
N SER A 208 -1.30 9.41 12.33
CA SER A 208 -0.29 8.56 11.72
C SER A 208 -0.85 7.81 10.52
N VAL A 209 -0.04 7.63 9.49
CA VAL A 209 -0.42 6.73 8.39
C VAL A 209 -0.47 5.29 8.90
N VAL A 210 -1.43 4.55 8.39
CA VAL A 210 -1.63 3.13 8.70
C VAL A 210 -0.89 2.28 7.68
N GLY A 211 0.41 2.10 7.91
CA GLY A 211 1.31 1.31 7.09
C GLY A 211 1.83 2.02 5.85
N ALA A 212 3.05 1.71 5.47
CA ALA A 212 3.68 2.15 4.23
C ALA A 212 3.44 1.15 3.10
N ALA A 213 3.88 1.49 1.90
CA ALA A 213 3.90 0.63 0.73
C ALA A 213 5.35 0.45 0.26
N GLY A 214 5.69 -0.76 -0.19
CA GLY A 214 7.07 -1.17 -0.48
C GLY A 214 7.74 -0.43 -1.63
N GLU A 215 6.98 0.28 -2.45
CA GLU A 215 7.49 1.04 -3.57
C GLU A 215 8.41 2.20 -3.14
N LEU A 216 8.12 2.84 -1.99
CA LEU A 216 8.98 3.86 -1.37
C LEU A 216 8.57 4.10 0.08
N PHE A 217 9.46 3.77 0.99
CA PHE A 217 9.31 4.15 2.40
C PHE A 217 10.68 4.27 3.07
N SER A 218 10.71 4.89 4.23
CA SER A 218 11.92 5.03 5.03
C SER A 218 11.63 4.83 6.50
N ILE A 219 12.67 4.49 7.26
CA ILE A 219 12.61 4.36 8.72
C ILE A 219 13.87 4.98 9.34
N ARG A 220 13.81 5.31 10.63
CA ARG A 220 15.04 5.47 11.42
C ARG A 220 15.73 4.12 11.52
N THR A 221 17.02 4.08 11.22
CA THR A 221 17.79 2.82 11.21
C THR A 221 17.79 2.14 12.57
N GLU A 222 17.85 2.90 13.65
CA GLU A 222 17.80 2.40 15.04
C GLU A 222 16.47 1.70 15.40
N LEU A 223 15.39 1.97 14.64
CA LEU A 223 14.07 1.37 14.86
C LEU A 223 13.85 0.12 14.00
N PHE A 224 14.84 -0.26 13.21
CA PHE A 224 14.73 -1.50 12.44
C PHE A 224 14.63 -2.71 13.35
N GLU A 225 13.62 -3.51 13.13
CA GLU A 225 13.49 -4.86 13.68
C GLU A 225 13.16 -5.82 12.56
N ALA A 226 13.85 -6.94 12.54
CA ALA A 226 13.58 -8.01 11.60
C ALA A 226 12.14 -8.52 11.78
N VAL A 227 11.40 -8.59 10.69
CA VAL A 227 10.06 -9.19 10.71
C VAL A 227 10.17 -10.70 10.44
N PRO A 228 9.22 -11.52 10.90
CA PRO A 228 9.24 -12.95 10.62
C PRO A 228 9.37 -13.24 9.13
N GLN A 229 10.20 -14.22 8.75
CA GLN A 229 10.54 -14.53 7.36
C GLN A 229 9.33 -14.92 6.49
N ASP A 230 8.23 -15.36 7.11
CA ASP A 230 6.96 -15.67 6.45
C ASP A 230 6.01 -14.46 6.31
N THR A 231 6.48 -13.23 6.57
CA THR A 231 5.69 -12.00 6.39
C THR A 231 5.46 -11.72 4.90
N ILE A 232 4.19 -11.46 4.53
CA ILE A 232 3.79 -11.28 3.13
C ILE A 232 3.93 -9.82 2.67
N ILE A 233 3.66 -8.87 3.60
CA ILE A 233 3.75 -7.41 3.38
C ILE A 233 4.63 -6.80 4.49
N GLU A 234 5.94 -6.89 4.28
CA GLU A 234 6.95 -6.52 5.27
C GLU A 234 6.97 -5.03 5.59
N ASP A 235 6.77 -4.19 4.58
CA ASP A 235 6.68 -2.74 4.64
C ASP A 235 5.58 -2.27 5.61
N PHE A 236 4.42 -2.87 5.49
CA PHE A 236 3.27 -2.59 6.34
C PHE A 236 3.51 -3.03 7.80
N VAL A 237 4.02 -4.25 7.99
CA VAL A 237 4.27 -4.80 9.34
C VAL A 237 5.39 -4.03 10.04
N MET A 238 6.49 -3.73 9.34
CA MET A 238 7.62 -2.98 9.86
C MET A 238 7.21 -1.57 10.32
N THR A 239 6.53 -0.83 9.46
CA THR A 239 6.16 0.56 9.76
C THR A 239 5.10 0.65 10.86
N LEU A 240 4.14 -0.27 10.93
CA LEU A 240 3.19 -0.34 12.05
C LEU A 240 3.83 -0.86 13.34
N GLY A 241 4.83 -1.74 13.26
CA GLY A 241 5.64 -2.13 14.42
C GLY A 241 6.35 -0.92 15.05
N ILE A 242 6.88 -0.03 14.21
CA ILE A 242 7.45 1.26 14.68
C ILE A 242 6.37 2.13 15.32
N ALA A 243 5.19 2.24 14.72
CA ALA A 243 4.08 3.00 15.29
C ALA A 243 3.59 2.40 16.62
N GLN A 244 3.64 1.07 16.78
CA GLN A 244 3.30 0.37 18.02
C GLN A 244 4.23 0.74 19.19
N LYS A 245 5.48 1.16 18.90
CA LYS A 245 6.45 1.65 19.89
C LYS A 245 6.23 3.11 20.30
N GLY A 246 5.19 3.79 19.78
CA GLY A 246 4.84 5.16 20.11
C GLY A 246 5.36 6.22 19.13
N TYR A 247 6.03 5.81 18.06
CA TYR A 247 6.39 6.70 16.97
C TYR A 247 5.20 6.94 16.03
N VAL A 248 5.34 7.91 15.12
CA VAL A 248 4.35 8.17 14.08
C VAL A 248 4.95 7.86 12.70
N VAL A 249 4.11 7.38 11.80
CA VAL A 249 4.43 7.23 10.38
C VAL A 249 3.86 8.43 9.64
N ARG A 250 4.71 9.18 8.93
CA ARG A 250 4.28 10.31 8.10
C ARG A 250 4.09 9.89 6.66
N TYR A 251 3.24 10.62 5.95
CA TYR A 251 3.03 10.45 4.53
C TYR A 251 3.57 11.67 3.77
N GLU A 252 4.43 11.42 2.77
CA GLU A 252 5.03 12.46 1.95
C GLU A 252 4.62 12.29 0.48
N PRO A 253 3.62 13.02 0.00
CA PRO A 253 3.12 12.89 -1.38
C PRO A 253 4.05 13.47 -2.44
N GLU A 254 5.02 14.33 -2.06
CA GLU A 254 6.03 14.87 -2.97
C GLU A 254 7.20 13.91 -3.17
N ALA A 255 7.40 12.96 -2.24
CA ALA A 255 8.30 11.82 -2.44
C ALA A 255 7.52 10.67 -3.05
N TYR A 256 7.59 10.51 -4.37
CA TYR A 256 6.81 9.49 -5.06
C TYR A 256 7.67 8.52 -5.85
N ALA A 257 7.19 7.29 -5.95
CA ALA A 257 7.71 6.25 -6.82
C ALA A 257 6.71 5.96 -7.93
N VAL A 258 7.19 5.98 -9.17
CA VAL A 258 6.40 5.68 -10.37
C VAL A 258 6.66 4.24 -10.77
N GLU A 259 5.59 3.48 -10.93
CA GLU A 259 5.60 2.08 -11.35
C GLU A 259 4.79 1.92 -12.64
N SER A 260 5.25 1.09 -13.57
CA SER A 260 4.44 0.72 -14.75
C SER A 260 3.17 -0.01 -14.32
N SER A 261 2.06 0.21 -15.04
CA SER A 261 0.80 -0.49 -14.79
C SER A 261 0.97 -2.01 -14.91
N SER A 262 0.11 -2.78 -14.23
CA SER A 262 0.06 -4.23 -14.42
C SER A 262 -0.33 -4.55 -15.87
N ALA A 263 0.28 -5.58 -16.47
CA ALA A 263 0.01 -5.96 -17.86
C ALA A 263 -1.45 -6.36 -18.11
N SER A 264 -2.18 -6.79 -17.08
CA SER A 264 -3.60 -7.16 -17.14
C SER A 264 -4.28 -7.07 -15.79
N VAL A 265 -5.63 -7.04 -15.79
CA VAL A 265 -6.44 -7.13 -14.55
C VAL A 265 -6.19 -8.44 -13.81
N GLN A 266 -5.85 -9.53 -14.51
CA GLN A 266 -5.53 -10.81 -13.88
C GLN A 266 -4.21 -10.73 -13.08
N GLU A 267 -3.19 -10.07 -13.61
CA GLU A 267 -1.93 -9.85 -12.87
C GLU A 267 -2.18 -8.92 -11.66
N GLU A 268 -2.99 -7.89 -11.82
CA GLU A 268 -3.39 -7.03 -10.72
C GLU A 268 -4.18 -7.81 -9.65
N LEU A 269 -5.10 -8.69 -10.06
CA LEU A 269 -5.84 -9.55 -9.14
C LEU A 269 -4.92 -10.48 -8.34
N LYS A 270 -3.90 -11.09 -8.97
CA LYS A 270 -2.90 -11.91 -8.26
C LYS A 270 -2.20 -11.11 -7.17
N ARG A 271 -1.77 -9.88 -7.51
CA ARG A 271 -1.14 -8.94 -6.57
C ARG A 271 -2.09 -8.59 -5.41
N LYS A 272 -3.35 -8.26 -5.71
CA LYS A 272 -4.37 -7.92 -4.69
C LYS A 272 -4.70 -9.10 -3.77
N ILE A 273 -4.75 -10.33 -4.29
CA ILE A 273 -4.93 -11.54 -3.47
C ILE A 273 -3.75 -11.71 -2.49
N ARG A 274 -2.51 -11.47 -2.94
CA ARG A 274 -1.32 -11.53 -2.07
C ARG A 274 -1.39 -10.44 -1.00
N ILE A 275 -1.73 -9.20 -1.37
CA ILE A 275 -1.86 -8.08 -0.42
C ILE A 275 -2.97 -8.36 0.59
N ALA A 276 -4.12 -8.89 0.16
CA ALA A 276 -5.22 -9.24 1.06
C ALA A 276 -4.82 -10.36 2.05
N ALA A 277 -4.13 -11.39 1.56
CA ALA A 277 -3.56 -12.42 2.42
C ALA A 277 -2.58 -11.83 3.44
N GLY A 278 -1.65 -10.98 2.98
CA GLY A 278 -0.71 -10.27 3.83
C GLY A 278 -1.39 -9.36 4.86
N GLY A 279 -2.46 -8.68 4.47
CA GLY A 279 -3.27 -7.84 5.37
C GLY A 279 -3.90 -8.65 6.50
N LEU A 280 -4.48 -9.80 6.18
CA LEU A 280 -5.05 -10.71 7.20
C LEU A 280 -3.97 -11.26 8.14
N GLN A 281 -2.81 -11.65 7.60
CA GLN A 281 -1.66 -12.07 8.40
C GLN A 281 -1.16 -10.92 9.31
N ALA A 282 -1.05 -9.71 8.75
CA ALA A 282 -0.63 -8.52 9.50
C ALA A 282 -1.59 -8.19 10.64
N ILE A 283 -2.92 -8.32 10.44
CA ILE A 283 -3.91 -8.11 11.51
C ILE A 283 -3.67 -9.08 12.67
N ALA A 284 -3.40 -10.36 12.37
CA ALA A 284 -3.11 -11.35 13.40
C ALA A 284 -1.82 -11.05 14.18
N ARG A 285 -0.77 -10.55 13.51
CA ARG A 285 0.51 -10.18 14.10
C ARG A 285 0.45 -8.88 14.90
N LEU A 286 -0.24 -7.91 14.36
CA LEU A 286 -0.41 -6.58 14.95
C LEU A 286 -1.70 -6.46 15.79
N ARG A 287 -2.24 -7.60 16.26
CA ARG A 287 -3.44 -7.62 17.12
C ARG A 287 -3.38 -6.68 18.33
N PRO A 288 -2.22 -6.39 18.96
CA PRO A 288 -2.18 -5.40 20.03
C PRO A 288 -2.71 -4.03 19.62
N LEU A 289 -2.52 -3.63 18.34
CA LEU A 289 -3.03 -2.36 17.80
C LEU A 289 -4.56 -2.30 17.70
N LEU A 290 -5.28 -3.39 17.95
CA LEU A 290 -6.75 -3.40 18.05
C LEU A 290 -7.23 -2.83 19.39
N ASN A 291 -6.34 -2.66 20.36
CA ASN A 291 -6.67 -2.12 21.68
C ASN A 291 -6.73 -0.57 21.65
N VAL A 292 -7.93 -0.03 21.45
CA VAL A 292 -8.18 1.42 21.37
C VAL A 292 -7.82 2.17 22.66
N PHE A 293 -7.87 1.49 23.81
CA PHE A 293 -7.51 2.10 25.11
C PHE A 293 -6.00 2.28 25.28
N ARG A 294 -5.21 1.41 24.62
CA ARG A 294 -3.75 1.47 24.69
C ARG A 294 -3.15 2.38 23.62
N TYR A 295 -3.68 2.31 22.39
CA TYR A 295 -3.08 2.98 21.22
C TYR A 295 -3.93 4.15 20.68
N GLY A 296 -5.10 4.40 21.27
CA GLY A 296 -5.92 5.59 20.98
C GLY A 296 -6.19 5.79 19.47
N TRP A 297 -5.76 6.94 18.95
CA TRP A 297 -5.98 7.32 17.56
C TRP A 297 -5.33 6.39 16.54
N LEU A 298 -4.19 5.77 16.87
CA LEU A 298 -3.57 4.78 16.01
C LEU A 298 -4.48 3.56 15.81
N SER A 299 -5.05 3.03 16.90
CA SER A 299 -6.03 1.93 16.81
C SER A 299 -7.26 2.32 16.01
N PHE A 300 -7.81 3.52 16.27
CA PHE A 300 -8.97 4.01 15.53
C PHE A 300 -8.70 4.04 14.02
N GLN A 301 -7.58 4.65 13.59
CA GLN A 301 -7.19 4.70 12.19
C GLN A 301 -6.93 3.30 11.61
N TYR A 302 -6.21 2.44 12.35
CA TYR A 302 -5.90 1.09 11.92
C TYR A 302 -7.14 0.24 11.70
N ILE A 303 -8.06 0.22 12.68
CA ILE A 303 -9.31 -0.54 12.60
C ILE A 303 -10.17 -0.02 11.44
N SER A 304 -10.39 1.28 11.38
CA SER A 304 -11.31 1.89 10.41
C SER A 304 -10.77 1.84 8.98
N HIS A 305 -9.48 2.08 8.78
CA HIS A 305 -8.90 2.17 7.44
C HIS A 305 -8.49 0.80 6.88
N ARG A 306 -8.01 -0.15 7.71
CA ARG A 306 -7.45 -1.42 7.23
C ARG A 306 -8.23 -2.64 7.71
N VAL A 307 -8.43 -2.78 9.03
CA VAL A 307 -9.01 -4.00 9.58
C VAL A 307 -10.42 -4.25 9.03
N LEU A 308 -11.31 -3.27 9.10
CA LEU A 308 -12.69 -3.41 8.61
C LEU A 308 -12.75 -3.78 7.13
N ARG A 309 -11.90 -3.20 6.29
CA ARG A 309 -11.84 -3.47 4.84
C ARG A 309 -11.33 -4.87 4.51
N TRP A 310 -10.48 -5.45 5.34
CA TRP A 310 -9.93 -6.78 5.10
C TRP A 310 -10.67 -7.89 5.84
N THR A 311 -11.63 -7.55 6.74
CA THR A 311 -12.35 -8.52 7.56
C THR A 311 -13.86 -8.39 7.42
N LEU A 312 -14.47 -7.49 8.16
CA LEU A 312 -15.93 -7.44 8.32
C LEU A 312 -16.67 -6.91 7.08
N ALA A 313 -16.14 -5.91 6.38
CA ALA A 313 -16.83 -5.34 5.23
C ALA A 313 -17.02 -6.35 4.08
N PRO A 314 -16.00 -7.15 3.66
CA PRO A 314 -16.23 -8.22 2.70
C PRO A 314 -17.27 -9.24 3.15
N VAL A 315 -17.28 -9.63 4.43
CA VAL A 315 -18.27 -10.59 4.97
C VAL A 315 -19.69 -10.01 4.96
N ALA A 316 -19.81 -8.72 5.26
CA ALA A 316 -21.13 -8.04 5.24
C ALA A 316 -21.77 -7.98 3.85
N LEU A 317 -20.98 -7.90 2.77
CA LEU A 317 -21.51 -7.80 1.40
C LEU A 317 -22.44 -8.95 1.00
N PRO A 318 -22.05 -10.25 1.10
CA PRO A 318 -22.99 -11.35 0.83
C PRO A 318 -24.14 -11.42 1.85
N LEU A 319 -23.90 -11.03 3.12
CA LEU A 319 -24.97 -10.99 4.12
C LEU A 319 -26.04 -9.96 3.75
N ILE A 320 -25.67 -8.77 3.26
CA ILE A 320 -26.61 -7.77 2.76
C ILE A 320 -27.50 -8.37 1.65
N LEU A 321 -26.92 -9.12 0.72
CA LEU A 321 -27.69 -9.75 -0.35
C LEU A 321 -28.69 -10.77 0.20
N LEU A 322 -28.24 -11.67 1.08
CA LEU A 322 -29.09 -12.70 1.66
C LEU A 322 -30.22 -12.11 2.51
N LEU A 323 -29.90 -11.11 3.35
CA LEU A 323 -30.89 -10.41 4.18
C LEU A 323 -31.89 -9.64 3.32
N ASN A 324 -31.41 -8.97 2.26
CA ASN A 324 -32.26 -8.24 1.34
C ASN A 324 -33.27 -9.17 0.59
N ILE A 325 -32.80 -10.34 0.13
CA ILE A 325 -33.66 -11.35 -0.47
C ILE A 325 -34.74 -11.79 0.55
N ALA A 326 -34.33 -12.11 1.79
CA ALA A 326 -35.26 -12.56 2.82
C ALA A 326 -36.34 -11.52 3.15
N LEU A 327 -35.97 -10.23 3.19
CA LEU A 327 -36.92 -9.13 3.43
C LEU A 327 -37.80 -8.82 2.21
N ALA A 328 -37.27 -8.89 0.99
CA ALA A 328 -38.00 -8.69 -0.24
C ALA A 328 -39.10 -9.78 -0.45
N LEU A 329 -38.80 -11.03 -0.07
CA LEU A 329 -39.73 -12.14 -0.13
C LEU A 329 -40.91 -11.98 0.86
N GLN A 330 -40.78 -11.14 1.89
CA GLN A 330 -41.87 -10.78 2.79
C GLN A 330 -42.84 -9.73 2.20
N GLY A 331 -42.61 -9.31 0.95
CA GLY A 331 -43.47 -8.34 0.27
C GLY A 331 -43.17 -6.88 0.63
N LEU A 332 -42.09 -6.58 1.34
CA LEU A 332 -41.71 -5.24 1.74
C LEU A 332 -41.15 -4.44 0.54
N ALA A 333 -41.92 -3.49 0.02
CA ALA A 333 -41.61 -2.75 -1.21
C ALA A 333 -40.22 -2.09 -1.22
N LEU A 334 -39.80 -1.51 -0.08
CA LEU A 334 -38.46 -0.92 0.05
C LEU A 334 -37.35 -1.92 -0.30
N TYR A 335 -37.44 -3.13 0.27
CA TYR A 335 -36.39 -4.16 0.08
C TYR A 335 -36.47 -4.80 -1.31
N GLN A 336 -37.63 -4.84 -1.95
CA GLN A 336 -37.78 -5.22 -3.35
C GLN A 336 -37.03 -4.23 -4.28
N ILE A 337 -37.20 -2.92 -4.03
CA ILE A 337 -36.47 -1.87 -4.77
C ILE A 337 -34.96 -1.98 -4.51
N LEU A 338 -34.54 -2.10 -3.25
CA LEU A 338 -33.13 -2.25 -2.89
C LEU A 338 -32.52 -3.51 -3.51
N LEU A 339 -33.26 -4.61 -3.57
CA LEU A 339 -32.82 -5.85 -4.21
C LEU A 339 -32.67 -5.66 -5.72
N ALA A 340 -33.58 -4.99 -6.39
CA ALA A 340 -33.49 -4.69 -7.80
C ALA A 340 -32.26 -3.83 -8.12
N LEU A 341 -31.99 -2.80 -7.31
CA LEU A 341 -30.79 -1.96 -7.44
C LEU A 341 -29.50 -2.76 -7.19
N GLN A 342 -29.49 -3.64 -6.19
CA GLN A 342 -28.35 -4.49 -5.87
C GLN A 342 -28.06 -5.50 -7.00
N LEU A 343 -29.10 -6.12 -7.57
CA LEU A 343 -28.97 -7.01 -8.73
C LEU A 343 -28.48 -6.25 -9.97
N ALA A 344 -29.01 -5.05 -10.21
CA ALA A 344 -28.51 -4.19 -11.29
C ALA A 344 -27.01 -3.85 -11.14
N PHE A 345 -26.55 -3.60 -9.91
CA PHE A 345 -25.12 -3.40 -9.62
C PHE A 345 -24.28 -4.63 -9.96
N TYR A 346 -24.73 -5.84 -9.58
CA TYR A 346 -24.02 -7.07 -9.92
C TYR A 346 -24.04 -7.38 -11.41
N LEU A 347 -25.17 -7.13 -12.09
CA LEU A 347 -25.24 -7.25 -13.55
C LEU A 347 -24.31 -6.28 -14.25
N ALA A 348 -24.21 -5.04 -13.76
CA ALA A 348 -23.23 -4.06 -14.24
C ALA A 348 -21.78 -4.52 -14.03
N ALA A 349 -21.49 -5.17 -12.89
CA ALA A 349 -20.16 -5.74 -12.63
C ALA A 349 -19.84 -6.89 -13.60
N ILE A 350 -20.80 -7.78 -13.88
CA ILE A 350 -20.64 -8.87 -14.86
C ILE A 350 -20.42 -8.29 -16.27
N ALA A 351 -21.24 -7.31 -16.67
CA ALA A 351 -21.09 -6.63 -17.95
C ALA A 351 -19.69 -5.97 -18.07
N GLY A 352 -19.22 -5.29 -17.02
CA GLY A 352 -17.87 -4.73 -16.95
C GLY A 352 -16.78 -5.78 -17.13
N TYR A 353 -16.91 -6.95 -16.52
CA TYR A 353 -16.00 -8.08 -16.70
C TYR A 353 -15.98 -8.61 -18.14
N LEU A 354 -17.18 -8.77 -18.77
CA LEU A 354 -17.29 -9.26 -20.14
C LEU A 354 -16.72 -8.28 -21.16
N LEU A 355 -16.94 -6.98 -20.94
CA LEU A 355 -16.41 -5.93 -21.81
C LEU A 355 -14.87 -5.81 -21.66
N GLU A 356 -14.37 -5.92 -20.43
CA GLU A 356 -12.93 -5.91 -20.17
C GLU A 356 -12.22 -7.05 -20.91
N LYS A 357 -12.78 -8.26 -20.93
CA LYS A 357 -12.27 -9.37 -21.73
C LYS A 357 -12.19 -9.07 -23.24
N LYS A 358 -13.07 -8.21 -23.73
CA LYS A 358 -13.08 -7.75 -25.14
C LYS A 358 -12.25 -6.47 -25.34
N GLN A 359 -11.49 -6.04 -24.33
CA GLN A 359 -10.72 -4.78 -24.33
C GLN A 359 -11.58 -3.53 -24.57
N ILE A 360 -12.89 -3.61 -24.29
CA ILE A 360 -13.83 -2.48 -24.34
C ILE A 360 -14.01 -1.94 -22.94
N LYS A 361 -13.74 -0.63 -22.75
CA LYS A 361 -13.71 -0.02 -21.42
C LYS A 361 -14.76 1.07 -21.30
N LEU A 362 -15.84 0.76 -20.58
CA LEU A 362 -16.86 1.72 -20.16
C LEU A 362 -16.66 2.04 -18.68
N LYS A 363 -16.27 3.27 -18.36
CA LYS A 363 -15.96 3.74 -17.00
C LYS A 363 -17.07 3.42 -16.00
N ALA A 364 -18.34 3.60 -16.38
CA ALA A 364 -19.49 3.35 -15.52
C ALA A 364 -19.62 1.87 -15.09
N LEU A 365 -19.25 0.92 -15.97
CA LEU A 365 -19.31 -0.52 -15.68
C LEU A 365 -18.02 -1.03 -15.03
N PHE A 366 -16.90 -0.31 -15.22
CA PHE A 366 -15.64 -0.67 -14.61
C PHE A 366 -15.66 -0.50 -13.08
N ILE A 367 -16.33 0.52 -12.54
CA ILE A 367 -16.42 0.78 -11.10
C ILE A 367 -17.06 -0.38 -10.34
N PRO A 368 -18.30 -0.86 -10.67
CA PRO A 368 -18.89 -2.04 -10.04
C PRO A 368 -18.02 -3.30 -10.19
N TYR A 369 -17.47 -3.53 -11.38
CA TYR A 369 -16.59 -4.65 -11.65
C TYR A 369 -15.34 -4.63 -10.75
N TYR A 370 -14.63 -3.51 -10.72
CA TYR A 370 -13.42 -3.36 -9.91
C TYR A 370 -13.70 -3.52 -8.42
N PHE A 371 -14.81 -2.96 -7.92
CA PHE A 371 -15.25 -3.14 -6.54
C PHE A 371 -15.47 -4.63 -6.20
N CYS A 372 -16.15 -5.38 -7.06
CA CYS A 372 -16.35 -6.82 -6.87
C CYS A 372 -15.02 -7.59 -6.91
N VAL A 373 -14.11 -7.27 -7.83
CA VAL A 373 -12.78 -7.89 -7.94
C VAL A 373 -11.95 -7.66 -6.68
N MET A 374 -11.96 -6.44 -6.13
CA MET A 374 -11.22 -6.10 -4.92
C MET A 374 -11.70 -6.90 -3.71
N ASN A 375 -13.03 -7.03 -3.55
CA ASN A 375 -13.60 -7.84 -2.47
C ASN A 375 -13.38 -9.34 -2.69
N TYR A 376 -13.48 -9.81 -3.93
CA TYR A 376 -13.12 -11.19 -4.29
C TYR A 376 -11.68 -11.53 -3.94
N ALA A 377 -10.76 -10.58 -4.11
CA ALA A 377 -9.36 -10.77 -3.72
C ALA A 377 -9.21 -11.06 -2.22
N VAL A 378 -10.04 -10.44 -1.35
CA VAL A 378 -10.02 -10.71 0.09
C VAL A 378 -10.45 -12.14 0.39
N TYR A 379 -11.54 -12.64 -0.21
CA TYR A 379 -11.97 -14.04 -0.02
C TYR A 379 -10.90 -15.04 -0.48
N ARG A 380 -10.27 -14.77 -1.63
CA ARG A 380 -9.19 -15.63 -2.14
C ARG A 380 -7.96 -15.56 -1.26
N GLY A 381 -7.63 -14.37 -0.73
CA GLY A 381 -6.53 -14.16 0.24
C GLY A 381 -6.77 -14.94 1.53
N PHE A 382 -7.97 -14.86 2.09
CA PHE A 382 -8.37 -15.66 3.24
C PHE A 382 -8.21 -17.17 2.98
N GLY A 383 -8.74 -17.66 1.85
CA GLY A 383 -8.61 -19.07 1.48
C GLY A 383 -7.17 -19.54 1.24
N ARG A 384 -6.23 -18.63 0.86
CA ARG A 384 -4.80 -18.97 0.73
C ARG A 384 -4.13 -19.10 2.10
N ILE A 385 -4.43 -18.18 3.03
CA ILE A 385 -3.88 -18.23 4.39
C ILE A 385 -4.35 -19.47 5.13
N THR A 386 -5.66 -19.72 5.16
CA THR A 386 -6.24 -20.87 5.90
C THR A 386 -5.75 -22.22 5.38
N ARG A 387 -5.35 -22.31 4.11
CA ARG A 387 -4.79 -23.53 3.50
C ARG A 387 -3.26 -23.58 3.52
N GLY A 388 -2.56 -22.61 4.10
CA GLY A 388 -1.10 -22.54 4.10
C GLY A 388 -0.46 -22.44 2.71
N ARG A 389 -1.20 -21.95 1.70
CA ARG A 389 -0.76 -21.92 0.30
C ARG A 389 -0.18 -20.58 -0.16
N GLN A 390 -0.06 -19.60 0.73
CA GLN A 390 0.52 -18.31 0.37
C GLN A 390 2.03 -18.37 0.51
N SER A 391 2.73 -18.34 -0.62
CA SER A 391 4.18 -18.19 -0.66
C SER A 391 4.59 -16.76 -0.32
N VAL A 392 5.66 -16.62 0.44
CA VAL A 392 6.35 -15.33 0.67
C VAL A 392 7.33 -15.01 -0.46
N MET A 393 7.64 -16.01 -1.29
CA MET A 393 8.54 -15.82 -2.43
C MET A 393 7.93 -14.81 -3.40
N TRP A 394 8.71 -13.79 -3.69
CA TRP A 394 8.34 -12.71 -4.58
C TRP A 394 8.23 -13.25 -6.02
N GLU A 395 7.02 -13.25 -6.56
CA GLU A 395 6.81 -13.54 -7.98
C GLU A 395 6.88 -12.21 -8.75
N ARG A 396 7.72 -12.18 -9.79
CA ARG A 396 7.78 -11.01 -10.69
C ARG A 396 6.42 -10.82 -11.36
N ALA A 397 5.75 -9.71 -11.08
CA ALA A 397 4.53 -9.34 -11.79
C ALA A 397 4.87 -8.93 -13.23
N LYS A 398 4.15 -9.45 -14.21
CA LYS A 398 4.29 -8.96 -15.60
C LYS A 398 3.77 -7.53 -15.67
N ARG A 399 4.61 -6.62 -16.16
CA ARG A 399 4.29 -5.21 -16.36
C ARG A 399 3.92 -4.94 -17.82
N ALA A 400 3.14 -3.89 -18.04
CA ALA A 400 2.94 -3.37 -19.38
C ALA A 400 4.27 -2.81 -19.90
N ALA A 401 4.61 -3.13 -21.15
CA ALA A 401 5.81 -2.66 -21.84
C ALA A 401 5.68 -1.15 -22.18
#